data_9376b71e01b5e7d500794cc2ee447a6e
#
_entry.id   9376b71e01b5e7d500794cc2ee447a6e
#
_cell.length_a   1.000
_cell.length_b   1.000
_cell.length_c   1.000
_cell.angle_alpha   90.00
_cell.angle_beta   90.00
_cell.angle_gamma   90.00
#
_symmetry.space_group_name_H-M   'P 1'
#
loop_
_entity.id
_entity.type
_entity.pdbx_description
1 polymer ?
#
loop_
_entity_poly.entity_id
_entity_poly.type
_entity_poly.pdbx_seq_one_letter_code
_entity_poly.pdbx_strand_id
1 'polypeptide(L)'
;MKIKNVLVRFFIAAVMLVGASCEKPFAEDGEETDDVVVDNKNDKDNKGDKAKTVTVRFNVLGVESASAGSTALRDVCKRLSFSVFDADGERCNYRTVTQLSTDKDFGKVALAVPKGTYSFVFVAENGKDAPTISKPNTVKFKKNKLTDTYCFYGQYDVNGNCTYDITLRRVVAKLRVAINDATPQEIDSLQFFYTGGSSTLDPSTGGGNVNSRQTEVCSVEPAAYKGKSVYELYTFPHADGKPLTLKIAAKSGERTMYACTINNIMVERDNTTECQLRLFGESPECGR
;
A
#
# COMPACT_ATOMS: atom_id res chain seq x y z
N MET A 1 -34.73 -28.90 53.30
CA MET A 1 -33.32 -28.54 53.20
C MET A 1 -33.18 -27.37 52.19
N LYS A 2 -32.96 -26.16 52.67
CA LYS A 2 -32.98 -24.92 51.91
C LYS A 2 -31.57 -24.64 51.39
N ILE A 3 -31.36 -24.57 50.05
CA ILE A 3 -30.12 -24.15 49.45
C ILE A 3 -30.25 -22.65 49.13
N LYS A 4 -29.38 -21.84 49.72
CA LYS A 4 -29.29 -20.39 49.51
C LYS A 4 -28.50 -20.11 48.24
N ASN A 5 -29.11 -19.34 47.33
CA ASN A 5 -28.44 -18.76 46.18
C ASN A 5 -27.54 -17.61 46.66
N VAL A 6 -26.23 -17.72 46.37
CA VAL A 6 -25.26 -16.64 46.52
C VAL A 6 -25.09 -15.96 45.17
N LEU A 7 -25.56 -14.73 45.08
CA LEU A 7 -25.41 -13.87 43.91
C LEU A 7 -24.05 -13.17 43.99
N VAL A 8 -23.09 -13.60 43.19
CA VAL A 8 -21.80 -12.89 43.05
C VAL A 8 -21.96 -11.81 41.97
N ARG A 9 -21.98 -10.56 42.44
CA ARG A 9 -21.93 -9.37 41.57
C ARG A 9 -20.47 -9.07 41.20
N PHE A 10 -20.10 -9.28 39.96
CA PHE A 10 -18.86 -8.75 39.42
C PHE A 10 -19.03 -7.27 39.03
N PHE A 11 -18.33 -6.40 39.74
CA PHE A 11 -18.13 -5.02 39.37
C PHE A 11 -17.03 -4.98 38.31
N ILE A 12 -17.38 -4.66 37.06
CA ILE A 12 -16.41 -4.33 36.01
C ILE A 12 -16.17 -2.81 36.12
N ALA A 13 -15.02 -2.44 36.67
CA ALA A 13 -14.54 -1.07 36.64
C ALA A 13 -14.03 -0.78 35.22
N ALA A 14 -14.80 -0.02 34.45
CA ALA A 14 -14.35 0.54 33.17
C ALA A 14 -13.39 1.70 33.47
N VAL A 15 -12.09 1.48 33.26
CA VAL A 15 -11.10 2.54 33.24
C VAL A 15 -11.20 3.22 31.90
N MET A 16 -11.83 4.39 31.85
CA MET A 16 -11.76 5.29 30.71
C MET A 16 -10.38 5.98 30.73
N LEU A 17 -9.48 5.52 29.87
CA LEU A 17 -8.30 6.28 29.48
C LEU A 17 -8.73 7.38 28.50
N VAL A 18 -8.91 8.59 29.02
CA VAL A 18 -9.03 9.81 28.24
C VAL A 18 -7.64 10.11 27.68
N GLY A 19 -7.38 9.71 26.45
CA GLY A 19 -6.25 10.16 25.69
C GLY A 19 -6.49 11.62 25.27
N ALA A 20 -5.79 12.56 25.91
CA ALA A 20 -5.75 13.94 25.47
C ALA A 20 -5.09 14.00 24.10
N SER A 21 -5.89 14.14 23.04
CA SER A 21 -5.47 14.59 21.72
C SER A 21 -5.19 16.07 21.84
N CYS A 22 -3.93 16.48 21.76
CA CYS A 22 -3.57 17.88 21.56
C CYS A 22 -3.88 18.27 20.11
N GLU A 23 -5.11 18.64 19.84
CA GLU A 23 -5.48 19.44 18.68
C GLU A 23 -5.10 20.91 18.99
N LYS A 24 -4.16 21.44 18.22
CA LYS A 24 -3.95 22.89 18.19
C LYS A 24 -5.08 23.52 17.39
N PRO A 25 -5.76 24.58 17.89
CA PRO A 25 -6.78 25.27 17.11
C PRO A 25 -6.11 26.02 15.96
N PHE A 26 -6.67 25.87 14.75
CA PHE A 26 -6.34 26.66 13.58
C PHE A 26 -6.71 28.13 13.83
N ALA A 27 -5.74 29.04 13.67
CA ALA A 27 -6.00 30.46 13.56
C ALA A 27 -6.37 30.77 12.10
N GLU A 28 -7.51 31.42 11.89
CA GLU A 28 -7.89 32.04 10.62
C GLU A 28 -7.03 33.29 10.37
N ASP A 29 -6.76 33.52 9.07
CA ASP A 29 -6.18 34.69 8.43
C ASP A 29 -4.65 34.82 8.41
N GLY A 30 -4.10 34.55 7.22
CA GLY A 30 -2.75 34.86 6.77
C GLY A 30 -2.20 33.80 5.81
N GLU A 31 -1.92 34.18 4.58
CA GLU A 31 -1.24 33.36 3.56
C GLU A 31 0.18 32.98 4.05
N GLU A 32 0.28 31.94 4.87
CA GLU A 32 1.53 31.22 5.11
C GLU A 32 1.24 29.74 4.85
N THR A 33 1.91 29.19 3.84
CA THR A 33 1.94 27.76 3.56
C THR A 33 2.50 27.05 4.78
N ASP A 34 1.66 26.26 5.49
CA ASP A 34 2.12 25.40 6.58
C ASP A 34 3.09 24.35 6.02
N ASP A 35 4.38 24.70 6.04
CA ASP A 35 5.47 23.76 5.79
C ASP A 35 5.42 22.69 6.87
N VAL A 36 5.26 21.43 6.51
CA VAL A 36 5.42 20.30 7.44
C VAL A 36 6.90 20.25 7.82
N VAL A 37 7.24 20.96 8.90
CA VAL A 37 8.57 20.92 9.47
C VAL A 37 8.77 19.54 10.10
N VAL A 38 9.53 18.69 9.45
CA VAL A 38 10.01 17.44 10.04
C VAL A 38 11.12 17.81 11.02
N ASP A 39 10.74 18.03 12.29
CA ASP A 39 11.68 18.27 13.39
C ASP A 39 12.55 17.03 13.60
N ASN A 40 13.80 17.13 13.27
CA ASN A 40 14.82 16.12 13.51
C ASN A 40 15.21 16.15 15.01
N LYS A 41 14.37 15.53 15.88
CA LYS A 41 14.69 15.41 17.32
C LYS A 41 15.57 14.19 17.56
N ASN A 42 16.83 14.28 17.22
CA ASN A 42 17.91 13.51 17.82
C ASN A 42 18.97 14.49 18.38
N ASP A 43 18.55 15.32 19.34
CA ASP A 43 19.50 16.06 20.15
C ASP A 43 19.64 15.38 21.53
N LYS A 44 20.64 14.52 21.64
CA LYS A 44 21.40 14.36 22.87
C LYS A 44 22.58 15.35 22.75
N ASP A 45 22.49 16.43 23.51
CA ASP A 45 23.57 17.32 23.95
C ASP A 45 24.86 17.33 23.09
N ASN A 46 24.86 18.15 22.03
CA ASN A 46 26.10 18.69 21.51
C ASN A 46 25.85 20.17 21.11
N LYS A 47 26.48 21.10 21.85
CA LYS A 47 26.62 22.50 21.49
C LYS A 47 27.58 22.61 20.29
N GLY A 48 27.09 22.20 19.10
CA GLY A 48 27.76 22.34 17.82
C GLY A 48 26.82 23.06 16.86
N ASP A 49 27.33 23.94 16.01
CA ASP A 49 26.62 24.73 15.00
C ASP A 49 25.37 24.03 14.46
N LYS A 50 24.18 24.64 14.66
CA LYS A 50 22.95 24.18 14.03
C LYS A 50 23.18 24.20 12.52
N ALA A 51 23.32 23.01 11.92
CA ALA A 51 23.50 22.89 10.50
C ALA A 51 22.36 23.66 9.80
N LYS A 52 22.76 24.62 8.95
CA LYS A 52 21.83 25.52 8.26
C LYS A 52 20.98 24.67 7.32
N THR A 53 19.69 24.50 7.65
CA THR A 53 18.74 23.73 6.85
C THR A 53 18.28 24.53 5.65
N VAL A 54 17.89 23.83 4.60
CA VAL A 54 17.26 24.36 3.39
C VAL A 54 15.93 23.66 3.17
N THR A 55 14.98 24.33 2.54
CA THR A 55 13.65 23.79 2.28
C THR A 55 13.61 23.12 0.92
N VAL A 56 13.21 21.85 0.93
CA VAL A 56 12.92 21.06 -0.29
C VAL A 56 11.42 20.88 -0.40
N ARG A 57 10.86 21.21 -1.57
CA ARG A 57 9.45 21.03 -1.88
C ARG A 57 9.26 20.04 -3.00
N PHE A 58 8.20 19.25 -2.92
CA PHE A 58 7.74 18.37 -3.98
C PHE A 58 6.28 18.63 -4.28
N ASN A 59 5.97 18.79 -5.57
CA ASN A 59 4.60 18.76 -6.07
C ASN A 59 4.41 17.44 -6.84
N VAL A 60 3.56 16.57 -6.35
CA VAL A 60 3.16 15.36 -7.08
C VAL A 60 2.10 15.76 -8.08
N LEU A 61 2.47 15.90 -9.36
CA LEU A 61 1.59 16.36 -10.44
C LEU A 61 0.51 15.31 -10.76
N GLY A 62 0.83 14.02 -10.58
CA GLY A 62 -0.09 12.93 -10.87
C GLY A 62 0.61 11.58 -10.87
N VAL A 63 -0.08 10.61 -11.45
CA VAL A 63 0.41 9.24 -11.65
C VAL A 63 0.36 8.89 -13.13
N GLU A 64 1.25 7.99 -13.56
CA GLU A 64 1.30 7.44 -14.93
C GLU A 64 1.16 5.94 -14.91
N SER A 65 0.40 5.42 -15.87
CA SER A 65 0.31 4.00 -16.18
C SER A 65 0.19 3.78 -17.68
N ALA A 66 0.66 2.64 -18.17
CA ALA A 66 0.59 2.27 -19.59
C ALA A 66 -0.85 2.20 -20.11
N SER A 67 -1.81 1.82 -19.23
CA SER A 67 -3.21 1.64 -19.60
C SER A 67 -4.05 2.93 -19.55
N ALA A 68 -3.71 3.90 -18.68
CA ALA A 68 -4.53 5.09 -18.43
C ALA A 68 -3.80 6.40 -18.74
N GLY A 69 -2.50 6.35 -19.08
CA GLY A 69 -1.68 7.55 -19.26
C GLY A 69 -1.51 8.34 -17.97
N SER A 70 -1.47 9.67 -18.07
CA SER A 70 -1.31 10.56 -16.91
C SER A 70 -2.68 10.90 -16.30
N THR A 71 -2.79 10.76 -14.99
CA THR A 71 -4.02 10.99 -14.23
C THR A 71 -3.69 11.76 -12.95
N ALA A 72 -4.59 12.65 -12.51
CA ALA A 72 -4.41 13.37 -11.26
C ALA A 72 -4.34 12.40 -10.06
N LEU A 73 -3.39 12.64 -9.14
CA LEU A 73 -3.14 11.76 -8.01
C LEU A 73 -4.41 11.48 -7.17
N ARG A 74 -5.20 12.52 -6.92
CA ARG A 74 -6.41 12.45 -6.07
C ARG A 74 -7.53 11.61 -6.67
N ASP A 75 -7.57 11.45 -7.99
CA ASP A 75 -8.62 10.71 -8.68
C ASP A 75 -8.42 9.19 -8.58
N VAL A 76 -7.18 8.76 -8.39
CA VAL A 76 -6.82 7.33 -8.42
C VAL A 76 -6.21 6.79 -7.13
N CYS A 77 -5.69 7.67 -6.25
CA CYS A 77 -5.04 7.25 -5.00
C CYS A 77 -5.69 7.91 -3.78
N LYS A 78 -5.91 7.11 -2.73
CA LYS A 78 -6.42 7.59 -1.45
C LYS A 78 -5.33 8.01 -0.48
N ARG A 79 -4.09 7.58 -0.71
CA ARG A 79 -2.96 7.81 0.18
C ARG A 79 -1.68 8.07 -0.59
N LEU A 80 -0.88 8.98 -0.08
CA LEU A 80 0.50 9.23 -0.47
C LEU A 80 1.38 9.09 0.77
N SER A 81 2.36 8.21 0.71
CA SER A 81 3.36 8.03 1.77
C SER A 81 4.74 8.36 1.25
N PHE A 82 5.58 9.02 2.06
CA PHE A 82 6.94 9.33 1.66
C PHE A 82 7.94 9.19 2.80
N SER A 83 9.20 8.98 2.43
CA SER A 83 10.36 8.98 3.33
C SER A 83 11.57 9.56 2.62
N VAL A 84 12.47 10.11 3.43
CA VAL A 84 13.73 10.71 2.99
C VAL A 84 14.88 10.00 3.68
N PHE A 85 15.94 9.75 2.93
CA PHE A 85 17.14 9.07 3.40
C PHE A 85 18.36 9.88 3.00
N ASP A 86 19.36 9.92 3.86
CA ASP A 86 20.65 10.54 3.58
C ASP A 86 21.52 9.70 2.64
N ALA A 87 22.76 10.12 2.41
CA ALA A 87 23.71 9.43 1.54
C ALA A 87 24.08 8.02 2.01
N ASP A 88 23.99 7.77 3.32
CA ASP A 88 24.28 6.48 3.93
C ASP A 88 23.05 5.54 3.92
N GLY A 89 21.91 6.04 3.42
CA GLY A 89 20.65 5.32 3.39
C GLY A 89 19.92 5.29 4.74
N GLU A 90 20.36 6.13 5.68
CA GLU A 90 19.68 6.29 6.96
C GLU A 90 18.51 7.26 6.82
N ARG A 91 17.40 6.94 7.52
CA ARG A 91 16.18 7.72 7.42
C ARG A 91 16.28 9.07 8.12
N CYS A 92 15.99 10.15 7.41
CA CYS A 92 15.99 11.51 7.94
C CYS A 92 14.72 11.86 8.73
N ASN A 93 13.66 11.04 8.67
CA ASN A 93 12.43 11.20 9.42
C ASN A 93 12.15 9.97 10.27
N TYR A 94 11.52 10.10 11.43
CA TYR A 94 11.29 9.00 12.37
C TYR A 94 10.43 7.86 11.79
N ARG A 95 9.52 8.18 10.89
CA ARG A 95 8.58 7.24 10.28
C ARG A 95 8.22 7.71 8.88
N THR A 96 7.65 6.83 8.10
CA THR A 96 7.00 7.19 6.86
C THR A 96 5.91 8.24 7.14
N VAL A 97 5.99 9.38 6.48
CA VAL A 97 4.95 10.41 6.53
C VAL A 97 3.85 10.05 5.54
N THR A 98 2.60 10.27 5.92
CA THR A 98 1.43 9.87 5.11
C THR A 98 0.46 11.02 5.01
N GLN A 99 -0.01 11.28 3.79
CA GLN A 99 -1.13 12.16 3.47
C GLN A 99 -2.31 11.34 2.95
N LEU A 100 -3.53 11.80 3.19
CA LEU A 100 -4.76 11.23 2.66
C LEU A 100 -5.31 12.09 1.53
N SER A 101 -6.06 11.50 0.60
CA SER A 101 -6.69 12.25 -0.51
C SER A 101 -7.70 13.31 -0.04
N THR A 102 -8.15 13.23 1.21
CA THR A 102 -9.00 14.24 1.86
C THR A 102 -8.22 15.47 2.36
N ASP A 103 -6.89 15.35 2.49
CA ASP A 103 -6.07 16.46 2.97
C ASP A 103 -6.01 17.57 1.92
N LYS A 104 -6.04 18.83 2.37
CA LYS A 104 -6.01 20.02 1.48
C LYS A 104 -4.77 19.99 0.58
N ASP A 105 -3.61 19.66 1.17
CA ASP A 105 -2.30 19.68 0.51
C ASP A 105 -1.84 18.30 0.02
N PHE A 106 -2.80 17.40 -0.26
CA PHE A 106 -2.49 16.08 -0.81
C PHE A 106 -1.68 16.18 -2.10
N GLY A 107 -0.48 15.61 -2.07
CA GLY A 107 0.49 15.68 -3.16
C GLY A 107 1.51 16.81 -3.03
N LYS A 108 1.38 17.71 -2.03
CA LYS A 108 2.37 18.75 -1.75
C LYS A 108 3.16 18.37 -0.50
N VAL A 109 4.47 18.36 -0.61
CA VAL A 109 5.38 18.00 0.49
C VAL A 109 6.46 19.08 0.60
N ALA A 110 6.66 19.59 1.81
CA ALA A 110 7.75 20.49 2.14
C ALA A 110 8.51 19.94 3.36
N LEU A 111 9.82 19.97 3.31
CA LEU A 111 10.69 19.51 4.39
C LEU A 111 11.95 20.34 4.49
N ALA A 112 12.47 20.51 5.71
CA ALA A 112 13.72 21.17 5.98
C ALA A 112 14.79 20.11 6.23
N VAL A 113 15.88 20.15 5.43
CA VAL A 113 17.03 19.25 5.55
C VAL A 113 18.34 20.04 5.52
N PRO A 114 19.42 19.57 6.15
CA PRO A 114 20.76 20.10 5.90
C PRO A 114 21.12 19.99 4.41
N LYS A 115 22.13 20.76 3.96
CA LYS A 115 22.69 20.54 2.63
C LYS A 115 23.34 19.17 2.55
N GLY A 116 23.11 18.43 1.45
CA GLY A 116 23.62 17.08 1.26
C GLY A 116 22.92 16.32 0.13
N THR A 117 23.32 15.08 -0.05
CA THR A 117 22.70 14.16 -1.02
C THR A 117 21.62 13.34 -0.32
N TYR A 118 20.42 13.27 -0.91
CA TYR A 118 19.27 12.58 -0.33
C TYR A 118 18.56 11.70 -1.35
N SER A 119 18.05 10.56 -0.88
CA SER A 119 17.11 9.73 -1.60
C SER A 119 15.69 9.98 -1.11
N PHE A 120 14.78 10.27 -2.03
CA PHE A 120 13.36 10.53 -1.77
C PHE A 120 12.52 9.39 -2.35
N VAL A 121 11.66 8.82 -1.53
CA VAL A 121 10.76 7.73 -1.92
C VAL A 121 9.33 8.15 -1.67
N PHE A 122 8.50 8.14 -2.71
CA PHE A 122 7.07 8.39 -2.65
C PHE A 122 6.30 7.16 -3.12
N VAL A 123 5.25 6.78 -2.39
CA VAL A 123 4.38 5.66 -2.72
C VAL A 123 2.93 6.10 -2.57
N ALA A 124 2.15 5.98 -3.64
CA ALA A 124 0.72 6.25 -3.63
C ALA A 124 -0.09 4.97 -3.87
N GLU A 125 -1.18 4.78 -3.13
CA GLU A 125 -1.95 3.53 -3.16
C GLU A 125 -3.36 3.71 -2.56
N ASN A 126 -4.18 2.61 -2.58
CA ASN A 126 -5.56 2.59 -2.10
C ASN A 126 -5.81 1.64 -0.92
N GLY A 127 -4.75 1.07 -0.33
CA GLY A 127 -4.87 0.10 0.74
C GLY A 127 -5.43 0.67 2.04
N LYS A 128 -5.87 -0.21 2.92
CA LYS A 128 -6.39 0.15 4.23
C LYS A 128 -5.30 0.70 5.16
N ASP A 129 -4.11 0.10 5.10
CA ASP A 129 -2.98 0.43 5.95
C ASP A 129 -1.87 1.10 5.12
N ALA A 130 -1.18 2.08 5.70
CA ALA A 130 -0.05 2.74 5.06
C ALA A 130 1.13 1.77 4.85
N PRO A 131 1.85 1.86 3.72
CA PRO A 131 3.08 1.11 3.54
C PRO A 131 4.18 1.61 4.49
N THR A 132 5.14 0.75 4.80
CA THR A 132 6.34 1.11 5.57
C THR A 132 7.51 1.25 4.61
N ILE A 133 8.03 2.46 4.46
CA ILE A 133 9.22 2.76 3.67
C ILE A 133 10.41 2.69 4.63
N SER A 134 11.09 1.55 4.73
CA SER A 134 12.12 1.30 5.76
C SER A 134 13.53 1.67 5.32
N LYS A 135 13.82 1.56 4.02
CA LYS A 135 15.09 1.88 3.36
C LYS A 135 14.81 2.47 1.99
N PRO A 136 15.78 3.14 1.34
CA PRO A 136 15.60 3.68 -0.01
C PRO A 136 15.13 2.63 -1.03
N ASN A 137 15.53 1.37 -0.82
CA ASN A 137 15.22 0.22 -1.68
C ASN A 137 14.24 -0.78 -1.05
N THR A 138 13.50 -0.41 0.01
CA THR A 138 12.62 -1.37 0.69
C THR A 138 11.33 -0.72 1.19
N VAL A 139 10.23 -1.06 0.52
CA VAL A 139 8.87 -0.70 0.92
C VAL A 139 8.07 -1.97 1.18
N LYS A 140 7.48 -2.07 2.37
CA LYS A 140 6.67 -3.22 2.81
C LYS A 140 5.21 -2.84 2.98
N PHE A 141 4.33 -3.76 2.60
CA PHE A 141 2.89 -3.62 2.74
C PHE A 141 2.37 -4.58 3.81
N LYS A 142 1.50 -4.08 4.67
CA LYS A 142 0.96 -4.85 5.81
C LYS A 142 0.20 -6.07 5.31
N LYS A 143 0.48 -7.23 5.93
CA LYS A 143 -0.12 -8.53 5.59
C LYS A 143 0.08 -8.95 4.12
N ASN A 144 1.11 -8.43 3.46
CA ASN A 144 1.39 -8.68 2.04
C ASN A 144 0.24 -8.27 1.08
N LYS A 145 -0.64 -7.35 1.51
CA LYS A 145 -1.79 -6.90 0.70
C LYS A 145 -1.41 -5.69 -0.13
N LEU A 146 -1.61 -5.82 -1.42
CA LEU A 146 -1.35 -4.76 -2.39
C LEU A 146 -2.65 -4.27 -3.03
N THR A 147 -2.63 -3.03 -3.45
CA THR A 147 -3.62 -2.41 -4.34
C THR A 147 -2.91 -1.85 -5.55
N ASP A 148 -3.61 -1.16 -6.41
CA ASP A 148 -2.96 -0.38 -7.46
C ASP A 148 -2.00 0.61 -6.80
N THR A 149 -0.71 0.51 -7.13
CA THR A 149 0.39 1.17 -6.43
C THR A 149 1.30 1.88 -7.42
N TYR A 150 1.61 3.13 -7.08
CA TYR A 150 2.47 4.03 -7.85
C TYR A 150 3.64 4.45 -6.99
N CYS A 151 4.82 4.62 -7.61
CA CYS A 151 6.05 4.96 -6.91
C CYS A 151 6.87 5.99 -7.67
N PHE A 152 7.58 6.81 -6.92
CA PHE A 152 8.68 7.64 -7.40
C PHE A 152 9.88 7.42 -6.48
N TYR A 153 11.05 7.27 -7.09
CA TYR A 153 12.34 7.29 -6.44
C TYR A 153 13.24 8.31 -7.14
N GLY A 154 13.87 9.18 -6.37
CA GLY A 154 14.83 10.15 -6.90
C GLY A 154 15.94 10.41 -5.90
N GLN A 155 17.16 10.58 -6.40
CA GLN A 155 18.32 11.00 -5.62
C GLN A 155 18.74 12.40 -6.07
N TYR A 156 18.90 13.31 -5.11
CA TYR A 156 19.19 14.72 -5.39
C TYR A 156 20.26 15.28 -4.45
N ASP A 157 21.12 16.14 -5.02
CA ASP A 157 22.04 16.97 -4.27
C ASP A 157 21.34 18.27 -3.86
N VAL A 158 21.04 18.40 -2.59
CA VAL A 158 20.33 19.56 -2.03
C VAL A 158 21.31 20.59 -1.51
N ASN A 159 21.54 21.65 -2.28
CA ASN A 159 22.50 22.72 -1.98
C ASN A 159 21.85 24.06 -1.57
N GLY A 160 20.51 24.16 -1.69
CA GLY A 160 19.71 25.35 -1.38
C GLY A 160 18.23 25.02 -1.42
N ASN A 161 17.38 26.03 -1.19
CA ASN A 161 15.94 25.86 -1.35
C ASN A 161 15.61 25.44 -2.79
N CYS A 162 14.82 24.38 -2.94
CA CYS A 162 14.45 23.84 -4.25
C CYS A 162 13.02 23.29 -4.25
N THR A 163 12.44 23.22 -5.46
CA THR A 163 11.13 22.64 -5.68
C THR A 163 11.23 21.66 -6.85
N TYR A 164 10.67 20.47 -6.70
CA TYR A 164 10.63 19.43 -7.71
C TYR A 164 9.18 19.07 -8.03
N ASP A 165 8.84 19.10 -9.31
CA ASP A 165 7.61 18.55 -9.82
C ASP A 165 7.85 17.09 -10.21
N ILE A 166 7.09 16.16 -9.63
CA ILE A 166 7.29 14.72 -9.84
C ILE A 166 5.98 14.04 -10.28
N THR A 167 6.13 12.95 -11.03
CA THR A 167 5.05 12.07 -11.41
C THR A 167 5.37 10.66 -10.93
N LEU A 168 4.43 10.00 -10.27
CA LEU A 168 4.60 8.62 -9.82
C LEU A 168 4.23 7.65 -10.93
N ARG A 169 4.99 6.57 -11.09
CA ARG A 169 4.73 5.52 -12.09
C ARG A 169 4.14 4.30 -11.44
N ARG A 170 3.22 3.65 -12.15
CA ARG A 170 2.64 2.40 -11.70
C ARG A 170 3.71 1.31 -11.63
N VAL A 171 3.79 0.62 -10.47
CA VAL A 171 4.86 -0.36 -10.21
C VAL A 171 4.34 -1.78 -10.01
N VAL A 172 3.04 -1.98 -9.88
CA VAL A 172 2.41 -3.30 -9.76
C VAL A 172 2.10 -3.91 -11.13
N ALA A 173 2.12 -5.24 -11.17
CA ALA A 173 1.38 -6.02 -12.16
C ALA A 173 -0.03 -6.29 -11.61
N LYS A 174 -1.04 -6.23 -12.48
CA LYS A 174 -2.41 -6.60 -12.20
C LYS A 174 -2.70 -7.96 -12.81
N LEU A 175 -3.21 -8.89 -12.02
CA LEU A 175 -3.78 -10.13 -12.49
C LEU A 175 -5.30 -10.04 -12.41
N ARG A 176 -5.97 -10.07 -13.54
CA ARG A 176 -7.43 -10.02 -13.65
C ARG A 176 -7.95 -11.43 -13.88
N VAL A 177 -8.59 -11.99 -12.85
CA VAL A 177 -9.11 -13.35 -12.84
C VAL A 177 -10.60 -13.32 -13.15
N ALA A 178 -11.00 -13.88 -14.30
CA ALA A 178 -12.38 -13.95 -14.73
C ALA A 178 -12.89 -15.40 -14.58
N ILE A 179 -13.85 -15.60 -13.67
CA ILE A 179 -14.58 -16.87 -13.51
C ILE A 179 -15.84 -16.78 -14.35
N ASN A 180 -15.92 -17.59 -15.40
CA ASN A 180 -16.91 -17.45 -16.46
C ASN A 180 -18.23 -18.20 -16.17
N ASP A 181 -18.26 -19.05 -15.15
CA ASP A 181 -19.44 -19.75 -14.67
C ASP A 181 -20.09 -19.07 -13.46
N ALA A 182 -21.37 -19.34 -13.23
CA ALA A 182 -22.07 -18.81 -12.06
C ALA A 182 -21.60 -19.53 -10.80
N THR A 183 -21.38 -18.75 -9.74
CA THR A 183 -21.00 -19.28 -8.43
C THR A 183 -22.17 -20.03 -7.79
N PRO A 184 -22.01 -21.28 -7.30
CA PRO A 184 -23.05 -21.98 -6.56
C PRO A 184 -23.45 -21.24 -5.28
N GLN A 185 -24.74 -21.34 -4.90
CA GLN A 185 -25.34 -20.59 -3.79
C GLN A 185 -24.72 -20.90 -2.42
N GLU A 186 -24.14 -22.08 -2.26
CA GLU A 186 -23.46 -22.51 -1.03
C GLU A 186 -22.07 -21.89 -0.85
N ILE A 187 -21.52 -21.23 -1.86
CA ILE A 187 -20.19 -20.60 -1.80
C ILE A 187 -20.33 -19.17 -1.31
N ASP A 188 -19.65 -18.84 -0.22
CA ASP A 188 -19.65 -17.50 0.39
C ASP A 188 -18.39 -16.68 0.10
N SER A 189 -17.28 -17.37 -0.20
CA SER A 189 -16.00 -16.68 -0.40
C SER A 189 -15.08 -17.40 -1.38
N LEU A 190 -14.19 -16.60 -2.01
CA LEU A 190 -13.11 -17.08 -2.86
C LEU A 190 -11.77 -16.66 -2.24
N GLN A 191 -10.90 -17.63 -2.08
CA GLN A 191 -9.54 -17.41 -1.63
C GLN A 191 -8.57 -17.57 -2.80
N PHE A 192 -7.77 -16.53 -3.03
CA PHE A 192 -6.70 -16.50 -4.02
C PHE A 192 -5.36 -16.54 -3.27
N PHE A 193 -4.60 -17.61 -3.45
CA PHE A 193 -3.26 -17.74 -2.92
C PHE A 193 -2.27 -17.79 -4.08
N TYR A 194 -1.30 -16.89 -4.09
CA TYR A 194 -0.33 -16.82 -5.17
C TYR A 194 1.10 -16.58 -4.68
N THR A 195 2.04 -17.14 -5.45
CA THR A 195 3.49 -17.11 -5.21
C THR A 195 4.22 -16.78 -6.52
N GLY A 196 5.50 -16.47 -6.44
CA GLY A 196 6.33 -16.08 -7.61
C GLY A 196 6.44 -14.58 -7.82
N GLY A 197 5.60 -13.79 -7.14
CA GLY A 197 5.70 -12.33 -7.09
C GLY A 197 6.20 -11.84 -5.73
N SER A 198 6.17 -10.53 -5.54
CA SER A 198 6.60 -9.87 -4.32
C SER A 198 5.54 -8.93 -3.77
N SER A 199 5.46 -8.84 -2.44
CA SER A 199 4.74 -7.79 -1.71
C SER A 199 5.69 -6.74 -1.11
N THR A 200 6.98 -6.83 -1.41
CA THR A 200 7.99 -5.84 -1.02
C THR A 200 8.54 -5.21 -2.28
N LEU A 201 8.45 -3.88 -2.36
CA LEU A 201 8.92 -3.10 -3.49
C LEU A 201 10.34 -2.61 -3.25
N ASP A 202 11.18 -2.67 -4.27
CA ASP A 202 12.38 -1.87 -4.40
C ASP A 202 12.05 -0.61 -5.25
N PRO A 203 11.94 0.57 -4.63
CA PRO A 203 11.62 1.80 -5.36
C PRO A 203 12.64 2.17 -6.43
N SER A 204 13.92 1.83 -6.24
CA SER A 204 14.99 2.21 -7.17
C SER A 204 14.90 1.46 -8.50
N THR A 205 14.37 0.24 -8.49
CA THR A 205 14.16 -0.58 -9.68
C THR A 205 12.70 -0.62 -10.14
N GLY A 206 11.76 -0.32 -9.22
CA GLY A 206 10.33 -0.47 -9.42
C GLY A 206 9.87 -1.92 -9.47
N GLY A 207 10.69 -2.87 -9.02
CA GLY A 207 10.40 -4.31 -8.98
C GLY A 207 10.27 -4.86 -7.57
N GLY A 208 9.89 -6.14 -7.49
CA GLY A 208 9.87 -6.88 -6.23
C GLY A 208 11.25 -7.42 -5.87
N ASN A 209 11.63 -7.35 -4.60
CA ASN A 209 12.93 -7.79 -4.13
C ASN A 209 12.91 -9.01 -3.19
N VAL A 210 11.72 -9.58 -2.91
CA VAL A 210 11.57 -10.80 -2.12
C VAL A 210 10.46 -11.69 -2.68
N ASN A 211 10.61 -13.01 -2.60
CA ASN A 211 9.51 -13.93 -2.90
C ASN A 211 8.46 -13.87 -1.79
N SER A 212 7.24 -13.50 -2.14
CA SER A 212 6.13 -13.38 -1.21
C SER A 212 5.10 -14.46 -1.41
N ARG A 213 4.45 -14.85 -0.31
CA ARG A 213 3.19 -15.59 -0.32
C ARG A 213 2.09 -14.59 -0.09
N GLN A 214 1.23 -14.40 -1.09
CA GLN A 214 0.13 -13.46 -1.03
C GLN A 214 -1.19 -14.20 -0.97
N THR A 215 -2.13 -13.71 -0.18
CA THR A 215 -3.46 -14.29 -0.04
C THR A 215 -4.50 -13.19 -0.05
N GLU A 216 -5.46 -13.29 -0.95
CA GLU A 216 -6.65 -12.45 -0.96
C GLU A 216 -7.88 -13.32 -0.71
N VAL A 217 -8.80 -12.83 0.12
CA VAL A 217 -10.10 -13.46 0.37
C VAL A 217 -11.16 -12.44 0.00
N CYS A 218 -12.01 -12.82 -0.94
CA CYS A 218 -13.11 -12.01 -1.46
C CYS A 218 -14.43 -12.69 -1.11
N SER A 219 -15.35 -11.95 -0.49
CA SER A 219 -16.74 -12.41 -0.38
C SER A 219 -17.36 -12.50 -1.78
N VAL A 220 -18.28 -13.44 -1.96
CA VAL A 220 -19.01 -13.59 -3.22
C VAL A 220 -20.06 -12.48 -3.32
N GLU A 221 -19.94 -11.66 -4.34
CA GLU A 221 -20.94 -10.62 -4.64
C GLU A 221 -22.20 -11.24 -5.24
N PRO A 222 -23.40 -10.69 -4.97
CA PRO A 222 -24.67 -11.23 -5.47
C PRO A 222 -24.74 -11.45 -6.99
N ALA A 223 -24.02 -10.64 -7.77
CA ALA A 223 -23.97 -10.79 -9.22
C ALA A 223 -23.25 -12.08 -9.66
N ALA A 224 -22.29 -12.56 -8.87
CA ALA A 224 -21.52 -13.77 -9.19
C ALA A 224 -22.37 -15.05 -9.17
N TYR A 225 -23.45 -15.09 -8.38
CA TYR A 225 -24.41 -16.20 -8.37
C TYR A 225 -25.26 -16.32 -9.65
N LYS A 226 -25.24 -15.27 -10.47
CA LYS A 226 -26.04 -15.21 -11.71
C LYS A 226 -25.20 -15.34 -12.98
N GLY A 227 -23.88 -15.34 -12.86
CA GLY A 227 -23.00 -15.40 -14.02
C GLY A 227 -21.55 -15.11 -13.70
N LYS A 228 -20.84 -14.62 -14.69
CA LYS A 228 -19.42 -14.29 -14.63
C LYS A 228 -19.06 -13.33 -13.48
N SER A 229 -17.96 -13.62 -12.82
CA SER A 229 -17.33 -12.73 -11.83
C SER A 229 -15.88 -12.42 -12.20
N VAL A 230 -15.38 -11.27 -11.72
CA VAL A 230 -14.02 -10.79 -12.02
C VAL A 230 -13.37 -10.31 -10.72
N TYR A 231 -12.12 -10.72 -10.51
CA TYR A 231 -11.31 -10.39 -9.35
C TYR A 231 -9.98 -9.80 -9.79
N GLU A 232 -9.51 -8.77 -9.11
CA GLU A 232 -8.24 -8.13 -9.39
C GLU A 232 -7.25 -8.40 -8.25
N LEU A 233 -6.08 -8.91 -8.60
CA LEU A 233 -4.99 -9.21 -7.70
C LEU A 233 -3.76 -8.40 -8.12
N TYR A 234 -2.94 -8.02 -7.17
CA TYR A 234 -1.77 -7.17 -7.41
C TYR A 234 -0.52 -7.81 -6.83
N THR A 235 0.59 -7.67 -7.57
CA THR A 235 1.91 -8.10 -7.11
C THR A 235 2.98 -7.21 -7.73
N PHE A 236 4.14 -7.09 -7.10
CA PHE A 236 5.32 -6.56 -7.78
C PHE A 236 5.97 -7.73 -8.53
N PRO A 237 6.19 -7.61 -9.85
CA PRO A 237 6.95 -8.61 -10.59
C PRO A 237 8.33 -8.80 -9.96
N HIS A 238 8.75 -10.04 -9.79
CA HIS A 238 10.06 -10.32 -9.25
C HIS A 238 11.16 -10.01 -10.27
N ALA A 239 12.30 -9.51 -9.80
CA ALA A 239 13.40 -9.09 -10.69
C ALA A 239 13.96 -10.20 -11.58
N ASP A 240 13.83 -11.48 -11.17
CA ASP A 240 14.27 -12.65 -11.94
C ASP A 240 13.24 -13.14 -12.98
N GLY A 241 12.11 -12.42 -13.13
CA GLY A 241 11.09 -12.72 -14.13
C GLY A 241 10.35 -14.04 -13.91
N LYS A 242 10.36 -14.59 -12.69
CA LYS A 242 9.64 -15.83 -12.38
C LYS A 242 8.15 -15.71 -12.60
N PRO A 243 7.52 -16.76 -13.17
CA PRO A 243 6.07 -16.79 -13.32
C PRO A 243 5.37 -16.97 -11.96
N LEU A 244 4.12 -16.51 -11.89
CA LEU A 244 3.26 -16.78 -10.75
C LEU A 244 2.65 -18.19 -10.83
N THR A 245 2.39 -18.75 -9.65
CA THR A 245 1.45 -19.84 -9.45
C THR A 245 0.28 -19.30 -8.64
N LEU A 246 -0.93 -19.41 -9.16
CA LEU A 246 -2.18 -18.98 -8.52
C LEU A 246 -3.02 -20.21 -8.15
N LYS A 247 -3.39 -20.33 -6.88
CA LYS A 247 -4.35 -21.29 -6.37
C LYS A 247 -5.62 -20.56 -5.99
N ILE A 248 -6.75 -21.02 -6.50
CA ILE A 248 -8.08 -20.48 -6.23
C ILE A 248 -8.85 -21.55 -5.45
N ALA A 249 -9.46 -21.17 -4.33
CA ALA A 249 -10.33 -22.04 -3.55
C ALA A 249 -11.66 -21.33 -3.31
N ALA A 250 -12.76 -21.98 -3.71
CA ALA A 250 -14.12 -21.55 -3.41
C ALA A 250 -14.56 -22.24 -2.12
N LYS A 251 -15.06 -21.45 -1.17
CA LYS A 251 -15.37 -21.90 0.19
C LYS A 251 -16.84 -21.72 0.55
N SER A 252 -17.31 -22.63 1.41
CA SER A 252 -18.53 -22.52 2.19
C SER A 252 -18.14 -22.56 3.65
N GLY A 253 -18.12 -21.39 4.32
CA GLY A 253 -17.46 -21.20 5.61
C GLY A 253 -15.97 -21.56 5.55
N GLU A 254 -15.53 -22.46 6.42
CA GLU A 254 -14.14 -22.92 6.45
C GLU A 254 -13.84 -24.04 5.42
N ARG A 255 -14.86 -24.64 4.82
CA ARG A 255 -14.71 -25.79 3.92
C ARG A 255 -14.43 -25.36 2.48
N THR A 256 -13.36 -25.88 1.89
CA THR A 256 -13.10 -25.75 0.46
C THR A 256 -13.99 -26.74 -0.32
N MET A 257 -14.82 -26.20 -1.20
CA MET A 257 -15.73 -26.96 -2.05
C MET A 257 -15.15 -27.20 -3.44
N TYR A 258 -14.50 -26.17 -4.01
CA TYR A 258 -13.86 -26.22 -5.31
C TYR A 258 -12.47 -25.63 -5.24
N ALA A 259 -11.54 -26.14 -6.01
CA ALA A 259 -10.20 -25.61 -6.08
C ALA A 259 -9.59 -25.75 -7.48
N CYS A 260 -8.77 -24.81 -7.86
CA CYS A 260 -8.06 -24.78 -9.13
C CYS A 260 -6.64 -24.22 -8.93
N THR A 261 -5.69 -24.64 -9.76
CA THR A 261 -4.34 -24.10 -9.78
C THR A 261 -3.93 -23.74 -11.20
N ILE A 262 -3.52 -22.48 -11.39
CA ILE A 262 -2.98 -21.98 -12.65
C ILE A 262 -1.49 -21.74 -12.44
N ASN A 263 -0.66 -22.35 -13.28
CA ASN A 263 0.80 -22.23 -13.22
C ASN A 263 1.31 -21.39 -14.38
N ASN A 264 2.56 -20.95 -14.27
CA ASN A 264 3.29 -20.24 -15.33
C ASN A 264 2.60 -18.95 -15.81
N ILE A 265 1.98 -18.19 -14.91
CA ILE A 265 1.38 -16.90 -15.23
C ILE A 265 2.49 -15.85 -15.29
N MET A 266 2.80 -15.38 -16.50
CA MET A 266 3.76 -14.28 -16.68
C MET A 266 3.07 -12.97 -16.34
N VAL A 267 3.75 -12.15 -15.54
CA VAL A 267 3.28 -10.82 -15.14
C VAL A 267 4.39 -9.79 -15.36
N GLU A 268 4.01 -8.62 -15.80
CA GLU A 268 4.91 -7.52 -16.07
C GLU A 268 4.45 -6.27 -15.32
N ARG A 269 5.42 -5.44 -14.91
CA ARG A 269 5.15 -4.17 -14.26
C ARG A 269 4.27 -3.29 -15.16
N ASP A 270 3.31 -2.60 -14.53
CA ASP A 270 2.37 -1.69 -15.18
C ASP A 270 1.46 -2.34 -16.23
N ASN A 271 1.42 -3.67 -16.28
CA ASN A 271 0.59 -4.44 -17.20
C ASN A 271 -0.54 -5.19 -16.48
N THR A 272 -1.56 -5.56 -17.26
CA THR A 272 -2.67 -6.41 -16.80
C THR A 272 -2.58 -7.75 -17.52
N THR A 273 -2.46 -8.83 -16.75
CA THR A 273 -2.54 -10.21 -17.25
C THR A 273 -3.94 -10.74 -17.00
N GLU A 274 -4.62 -11.22 -18.06
CA GLU A 274 -5.95 -11.82 -17.98
C GLU A 274 -5.86 -13.34 -17.76
N CYS A 275 -6.56 -13.84 -16.77
CA CYS A 275 -6.78 -15.26 -16.56
C CYS A 275 -8.28 -15.55 -16.64
N GLN A 276 -8.69 -16.46 -17.52
CA GLN A 276 -10.08 -16.87 -17.67
C GLN A 276 -10.21 -18.34 -17.33
N LEU A 277 -11.22 -18.69 -16.51
CA LEU A 277 -11.46 -20.08 -16.11
C LEU A 277 -12.94 -20.36 -15.89
N ARG A 278 -13.27 -21.65 -15.81
CA ARG A 278 -14.48 -22.19 -15.21
C ARG A 278 -14.10 -22.95 -13.95
N LEU A 279 -14.67 -22.59 -12.82
CA LEU A 279 -14.29 -23.12 -11.51
C LEU A 279 -15.27 -24.18 -10.99
N PHE A 280 -16.54 -24.07 -11.36
CA PHE A 280 -17.64 -24.80 -10.73
C PHE A 280 -18.21 -25.96 -11.56
N GLY A 281 -17.69 -26.26 -12.75
CA GLY A 281 -18.08 -27.37 -13.59
C GLY A 281 -17.54 -28.72 -13.12
N GLU A 282 -18.01 -29.81 -13.72
CA GLU A 282 -17.54 -31.19 -13.45
C GLU A 282 -16.04 -31.38 -13.74
N SER A 283 -15.49 -30.56 -14.62
CA SER A 283 -14.06 -30.50 -14.93
C SER A 283 -13.64 -29.02 -14.89
N PRO A 284 -13.01 -28.54 -13.81
CA PRO A 284 -12.51 -27.18 -13.75
C PRO A 284 -11.52 -26.91 -14.89
N GLU A 285 -11.89 -26.02 -15.82
CA GLU A 285 -10.99 -25.58 -16.87
C GLU A 285 -10.19 -24.41 -16.37
N CYS A 286 -8.96 -24.69 -15.92
CA CYS A 286 -7.97 -23.69 -15.61
C CYS A 286 -7.28 -23.27 -16.91
N GLY A 287 -7.91 -22.38 -17.67
CA GLY A 287 -7.35 -21.84 -18.91
C GLY A 287 -6.14 -20.94 -18.69
N ARG A 288 -5.34 -20.79 -19.75
CA ARG A 288 -4.27 -19.79 -19.85
C ARG A 288 -4.85 -18.42 -20.13
#